data_4875ac8cf7bb1502ee1269cd3eafc69a
#
_entry.id   4875ac8cf7bb1502ee1269cd3eafc69a
#
_cell.length_a   1.000
_cell.length_b   1.000
_cell.length_c   1.000
_cell.angle_alpha   90.00
_cell.angle_beta   90.00
_cell.angle_gamma   90.00
#
_symmetry.space_group_name_H-M   'P 1'
#
loop_
_entity.id
_entity.type
_entity.pdbx_description
1 polymer ?
#
loop_
_entity_poly.entity_id
_entity_poly.type
_entity_poly.pdbx_seq_one_letter_code
_entity_poly.pdbx_strand_id
1 'polypeptide(L)'
;VSTAEEVEMIRAAKIHNPNITAETSANYLWFCDEDYEKLKGKVKCNPAIKSASDREALRKGLAEGIIDTIGSDHAPHLLSEKVDNYLKCPSGMPSVQQSLSALLTAAALYNEGKNADDEALISLSRIASAFSERPAEILGIKDRGHLKVGNYADLVILDPEQEYSVKSHADLVRNVPEQEYSVKNVAYKCGWSPYEGTTLRGVID
;
A
#
# COMPACT_ATOMS: atom_id res chain seq x y z
N VAL A 1 -6.59 6.56 -8.13
CA VAL A 1 -8.00 6.18 -7.86
C VAL A 1 -8.20 6.07 -6.36
N SER A 2 -9.27 6.67 -5.83
CA SER A 2 -9.53 6.76 -4.39
C SER A 2 -11.00 6.53 -4.00
N THR A 3 -11.91 6.36 -4.98
CA THR A 3 -13.35 6.20 -4.74
C THR A 3 -13.94 5.00 -5.47
N ALA A 4 -15.07 4.49 -4.98
CA ALA A 4 -15.87 3.47 -5.64
C ALA A 4 -16.37 3.93 -7.02
N GLU A 5 -16.78 5.20 -7.13
CA GLU A 5 -17.28 5.78 -8.38
C GLU A 5 -16.18 5.76 -9.47
N GLU A 6 -14.94 6.15 -9.12
CA GLU A 6 -13.80 6.09 -10.05
C GLU A 6 -13.52 4.67 -10.52
N VAL A 7 -13.62 3.65 -9.65
CA VAL A 7 -13.44 2.23 -10.02
C VAL A 7 -14.48 1.83 -11.07
N GLU A 8 -15.75 2.18 -10.88
CA GLU A 8 -16.82 1.83 -11.83
C GLU A 8 -16.68 2.61 -13.15
N MET A 9 -16.28 3.87 -13.12
CA MET A 9 -15.99 4.65 -14.33
C MET A 9 -14.86 4.00 -15.15
N ILE A 10 -13.79 3.55 -14.49
CA ILE A 10 -12.65 2.89 -15.14
C ILE A 10 -13.07 1.52 -15.68
N ARG A 11 -13.85 0.76 -14.92
CA ARG A 11 -14.43 -0.51 -15.37
C ARG A 11 -15.17 -0.33 -16.69
N ALA A 12 -16.07 0.63 -16.74
CA ALA A 12 -16.85 0.94 -17.94
C ALA A 12 -15.96 1.39 -19.11
N ALA A 13 -14.96 2.25 -18.83
CA ALA A 13 -14.06 2.75 -19.84
C ALA A 13 -13.15 1.66 -20.45
N LYS A 14 -12.69 0.71 -19.64
CA LYS A 14 -11.85 -0.42 -20.11
C LYS A 14 -12.59 -1.37 -21.08
N ILE A 15 -13.92 -1.44 -21.03
CA ILE A 15 -14.72 -2.20 -22.01
C ILE A 15 -14.48 -1.66 -23.43
N HIS A 16 -14.35 -0.35 -23.57
CA HIS A 16 -14.19 0.31 -24.87
C HIS A 16 -12.73 0.56 -25.24
N ASN A 17 -11.85 0.66 -24.24
CA ASN A 17 -10.42 0.88 -24.47
C ASN A 17 -9.58 0.12 -23.43
N PRO A 18 -9.04 -1.06 -23.77
CA PRO A 18 -8.24 -1.88 -22.86
C PRO A 18 -6.87 -1.25 -22.49
N ASN A 19 -6.46 -0.18 -23.18
CA ASN A 19 -5.21 0.53 -22.89
C ASN A 19 -5.35 1.55 -21.74
N ILE A 20 -6.56 1.75 -21.22
CA ILE A 20 -6.76 2.54 -20.01
C ILE A 20 -6.18 1.77 -18.83
N THR A 21 -5.33 2.42 -18.04
CA THR A 21 -4.75 1.86 -16.83
C THR A 21 -5.12 2.69 -15.61
N ALA A 22 -5.19 2.04 -14.46
CA ALA A 22 -5.55 2.67 -13.19
C ALA A 22 -4.55 2.31 -12.10
N GLU A 23 -4.21 3.31 -11.29
CA GLU A 23 -3.37 3.17 -10.11
C GLU A 23 -4.11 3.59 -8.85
N THR A 24 -3.87 2.88 -7.76
CA THR A 24 -4.17 3.33 -6.39
C THR A 24 -2.92 3.22 -5.53
N SER A 25 -3.01 3.54 -4.23
CA SER A 25 -1.91 3.31 -3.30
C SER A 25 -2.30 2.37 -2.16
N ALA A 26 -1.30 1.78 -1.51
CA ALA A 26 -1.52 0.96 -0.33
C ALA A 26 -2.26 1.74 0.77
N ASN A 27 -2.09 3.07 0.83
CA ASN A 27 -2.77 3.94 1.78
C ASN A 27 -4.31 3.88 1.64
N TYR A 28 -4.84 3.95 0.41
CA TYR A 28 -6.28 3.87 0.16
C TYR A 28 -6.86 2.46 0.33
N LEU A 29 -6.04 1.45 0.22
CA LEU A 29 -6.43 0.06 0.47
C LEU A 29 -6.41 -0.28 1.97
N TRP A 30 -5.74 0.55 2.79
CA TRP A 30 -5.61 0.35 4.24
C TRP A 30 -6.53 1.25 5.05
N PHE A 31 -6.42 2.57 4.86
CA PHE A 31 -7.14 3.57 5.66
C PHE A 31 -8.53 3.87 5.14
N CYS A 32 -9.41 4.32 6.05
CA CYS A 32 -10.70 4.91 5.74
C CYS A 32 -10.93 6.19 6.58
N ASP A 33 -12.04 6.85 6.38
CA ASP A 33 -12.38 8.12 7.04
C ASP A 33 -12.47 8.03 8.57
N GLU A 34 -12.78 6.85 9.12
CA GLU A 34 -12.78 6.60 10.56
C GLU A 34 -11.38 6.78 11.19
N ASP A 35 -10.31 6.58 10.41
CA ASP A 35 -8.93 6.74 10.87
C ASP A 35 -8.56 8.20 11.15
N TYR A 36 -9.30 9.16 10.59
CA TYR A 36 -9.06 10.58 10.88
C TYR A 36 -9.27 10.94 12.34
N GLU A 37 -10.20 10.29 13.04
CA GLU A 37 -10.44 10.55 14.46
C GLU A 37 -9.18 10.25 15.28
N LYS A 38 -8.50 9.14 15.00
CA LYS A 38 -7.31 8.67 15.72
C LYS A 38 -6.02 9.30 15.21
N LEU A 39 -5.83 9.31 13.89
CA LEU A 39 -4.55 9.66 13.25
C LEU A 39 -4.48 11.12 12.80
N LYS A 40 -5.63 11.81 12.69
CA LYS A 40 -5.72 13.24 12.35
C LYS A 40 -4.91 13.60 11.09
N GLY A 41 -4.00 14.57 11.19
CA GLY A 41 -3.15 15.00 10.09
C GLY A 41 -2.19 13.94 9.56
N LYS A 42 -1.87 12.90 10.34
CA LYS A 42 -0.95 11.84 9.91
C LYS A 42 -1.45 11.10 8.66
N VAL A 43 -2.77 10.93 8.51
CA VAL A 43 -3.37 10.29 7.31
C VAL A 43 -3.90 11.28 6.28
N LYS A 44 -3.55 12.58 6.40
CA LYS A 44 -3.89 13.54 5.36
C LYS A 44 -3.05 13.30 4.11
N CYS A 45 -3.71 13.01 2.99
CA CYS A 45 -3.12 12.89 1.66
C CYS A 45 -4.05 13.53 0.60
N ASN A 46 -3.62 13.60 -0.63
CA ASN A 46 -4.42 14.05 -1.77
C ASN A 46 -4.36 12.99 -2.89
N PRO A 47 -5.52 12.54 -3.36
CA PRO A 47 -6.88 12.76 -2.81
C PRO A 47 -7.01 12.35 -1.35
N ALA A 48 -7.98 12.92 -0.61
CA ALA A 48 -8.22 12.56 0.79
C ALA A 48 -8.60 11.07 0.93
N ILE A 49 -8.31 10.46 2.08
CA ILE A 49 -8.83 9.14 2.45
C ILE A 49 -10.36 9.21 2.49
N LYS A 50 -11.01 8.21 1.90
CA LYS A 50 -12.45 8.14 1.72
C LYS A 50 -13.10 7.14 2.70
N SER A 51 -14.38 6.84 2.47
CA SER A 51 -15.16 5.95 3.31
C SER A 51 -14.64 4.49 3.31
N ALA A 52 -15.07 3.72 4.30
CA ALA A 52 -14.81 2.28 4.35
C ALA A 52 -15.38 1.56 3.11
N SER A 53 -16.54 2.02 2.57
CA SER A 53 -17.10 1.46 1.34
C SER A 53 -16.26 1.74 0.10
N ASP A 54 -15.63 2.92 0.02
CA ASP A 54 -14.68 3.22 -1.06
C ASP A 54 -13.45 2.31 -0.96
N ARG A 55 -12.89 2.13 0.24
CA ARG A 55 -11.78 1.21 0.48
C ARG A 55 -12.09 -0.22 0.01
N GLU A 56 -13.28 -0.73 0.35
CA GLU A 56 -13.70 -2.06 -0.09
C GLU A 56 -13.89 -2.15 -1.61
N ALA A 57 -14.42 -1.10 -2.25
CA ALA A 57 -14.52 -1.03 -3.70
C ALA A 57 -13.14 -1.02 -4.39
N LEU A 58 -12.16 -0.31 -3.82
CA LEU A 58 -10.78 -0.33 -4.33
C LEU A 58 -10.15 -1.72 -4.19
N ARG A 59 -10.33 -2.41 -3.06
CA ARG A 59 -9.87 -3.79 -2.85
C ARG A 59 -10.47 -4.73 -3.87
N LYS A 60 -11.79 -4.63 -4.09
CA LYS A 60 -12.49 -5.39 -5.12
C LYS A 60 -11.97 -5.07 -6.52
N GLY A 61 -11.80 -3.79 -6.85
CA GLY A 61 -11.24 -3.35 -8.12
C GLY A 61 -9.82 -3.88 -8.39
N LEU A 62 -9.00 -3.98 -7.33
CA LEU A 62 -7.69 -4.63 -7.41
C LEU A 62 -7.82 -6.13 -7.66
N ALA A 63 -8.68 -6.84 -6.91
CA ALA A 63 -8.92 -8.28 -7.08
C ALA A 63 -9.35 -8.63 -8.51
N GLU A 64 -10.26 -7.85 -9.06
CA GLU A 64 -10.82 -8.04 -10.39
C GLU A 64 -9.93 -7.52 -11.55
N GLY A 65 -8.78 -6.91 -11.25
CA GLY A 65 -7.88 -6.38 -12.27
C GLY A 65 -8.32 -5.07 -12.91
N ILE A 66 -9.29 -4.37 -12.33
CA ILE A 66 -9.68 -3.02 -12.77
C ILE A 66 -8.60 -2.00 -12.40
N ILE A 67 -8.00 -2.16 -11.23
CA ILE A 67 -6.80 -1.40 -10.81
C ILE A 67 -5.58 -2.20 -11.24
N ASP A 68 -4.73 -1.60 -12.05
CA ASP A 68 -3.57 -2.26 -12.66
C ASP A 68 -2.34 -2.21 -11.75
N THR A 69 -2.09 -1.07 -11.11
CA THR A 69 -0.85 -0.81 -10.37
C THR A 69 -1.09 -0.24 -8.98
N ILE A 70 -0.12 -0.47 -8.10
CA ILE A 70 -0.09 0.10 -6.75
C ILE A 70 1.14 0.98 -6.61
N GLY A 71 0.90 2.29 -6.41
CA GLY A 71 1.94 3.24 -6.04
C GLY A 71 2.13 3.33 -4.53
N SER A 72 3.28 3.81 -4.07
CA SER A 72 3.51 4.04 -2.65
C SER A 72 2.88 5.34 -2.14
N ASP A 73 2.73 6.33 -3.00
CA ASP A 73 2.35 7.70 -2.64
C ASP A 73 3.21 8.23 -1.47
N HIS A 74 4.52 7.89 -1.49
CA HIS A 74 5.46 8.24 -0.44
C HIS A 74 5.80 9.72 -0.45
N ALA A 75 5.19 10.48 0.44
CA ALA A 75 5.41 11.91 0.61
C ALA A 75 5.69 12.23 2.09
N PRO A 76 6.93 12.01 2.56
CA PRO A 76 7.29 12.18 3.97
C PRO A 76 7.37 13.67 4.34
N HIS A 77 6.77 14.00 5.47
CA HIS A 77 6.85 15.29 6.13
C HIS A 77 7.32 15.09 7.56
N LEU A 78 7.86 16.11 8.21
CA LEU A 78 8.22 16.04 9.62
C LEU A 78 6.96 15.80 10.46
N LEU A 79 7.09 15.02 11.54
CA LEU A 79 5.95 14.79 12.45
C LEU A 79 5.39 16.09 13.01
N SER A 80 6.25 17.07 13.32
CA SER A 80 5.86 18.40 13.78
C SER A 80 4.94 19.15 12.80
N GLU A 81 5.05 18.89 11.49
CA GLU A 81 4.20 19.48 10.47
C GLU A 81 2.83 18.75 10.37
N LYS A 82 2.76 17.50 10.83
CA LYS A 82 1.58 16.63 10.72
C LYS A 82 0.65 16.65 11.94
N VAL A 83 1.09 17.21 13.08
CA VAL A 83 0.34 17.18 14.34
C VAL A 83 -0.52 18.41 14.58
N ASP A 84 -0.42 19.42 13.74
CA ASP A 84 -1.19 20.66 13.81
C ASP A 84 -2.62 20.46 13.23
N ASN A 85 -3.36 21.55 13.14
CA ASN A 85 -4.69 21.59 12.56
C ASN A 85 -4.69 20.91 11.16
N TYR A 86 -5.63 20.00 10.93
CA TYR A 86 -5.78 19.26 9.68
C TYR A 86 -5.76 20.16 8.43
N LEU A 87 -6.39 21.33 8.48
CA LEU A 87 -6.43 22.25 7.34
C LEU A 87 -5.07 22.84 7.01
N LYS A 88 -4.19 23.01 8.01
CA LYS A 88 -2.87 23.62 7.85
C LYS A 88 -1.76 22.60 7.60
N CYS A 89 -1.91 21.36 8.07
CA CYS A 89 -0.87 20.36 7.87
C CYS A 89 -0.75 19.96 6.39
N PRO A 90 0.48 19.69 5.90
CA PRO A 90 0.71 19.27 4.52
C PRO A 90 0.07 17.91 4.24
N SER A 91 -0.33 17.70 2.99
CA SER A 91 -0.77 16.40 2.49
C SER A 91 0.43 15.51 2.21
N GLY A 92 0.30 14.22 2.48
CA GLY A 92 1.34 13.22 2.28
C GLY A 92 1.71 12.50 3.56
N MET A 93 2.15 11.25 3.43
CA MET A 93 2.58 10.39 4.53
C MET A 93 3.74 9.50 4.09
N PRO A 94 4.63 9.10 5.01
CA PRO A 94 5.67 8.13 4.72
C PRO A 94 5.06 6.74 4.61
N SER A 95 5.25 6.05 3.48
CA SER A 95 4.54 4.79 3.19
C SER A 95 5.39 3.73 2.49
N VAL A 96 6.45 4.10 1.75
CA VAL A 96 7.16 3.17 0.85
C VAL A 96 7.68 1.93 1.56
N GLN A 97 8.17 2.03 2.79
CA GLN A 97 8.69 0.89 3.55
C GLN A 97 7.61 -0.13 3.89
N GLN A 98 6.40 0.31 4.21
CA GLN A 98 5.30 -0.56 4.62
C GLN A 98 4.32 -0.87 3.49
N SER A 99 4.45 -0.28 2.30
CA SER A 99 3.46 -0.42 1.21
C SER A 99 3.14 -1.88 0.86
N LEU A 100 4.17 -2.73 0.69
CA LEU A 100 3.95 -4.14 0.36
C LEU A 100 3.30 -4.89 1.52
N SER A 101 3.81 -4.75 2.74
CA SER A 101 3.26 -5.43 3.92
C SER A 101 1.84 -4.93 4.27
N ALA A 102 1.57 -3.64 4.11
CA ALA A 102 0.22 -3.10 4.27
C ALA A 102 -0.75 -3.68 3.23
N LEU A 103 -0.31 -3.82 1.97
CA LEU A 103 -1.13 -4.45 0.94
C LEU A 103 -1.37 -5.94 1.22
N LEU A 104 -0.34 -6.70 1.62
CA LEU A 104 -0.47 -8.12 1.99
C LEU A 104 -1.48 -8.29 3.12
N THR A 105 -1.39 -7.44 4.14
CA THR A 105 -2.33 -7.47 5.27
C THR A 105 -3.74 -7.06 4.84
N ALA A 106 -3.88 -6.00 4.04
CA ALA A 106 -5.18 -5.57 3.51
C ALA A 106 -5.82 -6.64 2.63
N ALA A 107 -5.01 -7.38 1.85
CA ALA A 107 -5.48 -8.51 1.05
C ALA A 107 -5.95 -9.67 1.92
N ALA A 108 -5.22 -10.02 2.97
CA ALA A 108 -5.61 -11.06 3.92
C ALA A 108 -6.95 -10.72 4.59
N LEU A 109 -7.10 -9.48 5.10
CA LEU A 109 -8.35 -8.99 5.69
C LEU A 109 -9.51 -8.99 4.68
N TYR A 110 -9.26 -8.59 3.44
CA TYR A 110 -10.28 -8.60 2.38
C TYR A 110 -10.73 -10.00 2.02
N ASN A 111 -9.80 -10.97 2.04
CA ASN A 111 -10.07 -12.36 1.68
C ASN A 111 -10.69 -13.17 2.84
N GLU A 112 -10.71 -12.62 4.06
CA GLU A 112 -11.24 -13.30 5.24
C GLU A 112 -12.71 -13.73 5.03
N GLY A 113 -13.00 -15.00 5.28
CA GLY A 113 -14.34 -15.57 5.09
C GLY A 113 -14.74 -15.88 3.66
N LYS A 114 -13.88 -15.63 2.67
CA LYS A 114 -14.11 -15.99 1.27
C LYS A 114 -13.55 -17.39 0.96
N ASN A 115 -14.15 -18.05 -0.02
CA ASN A 115 -13.66 -19.35 -0.50
C ASN A 115 -12.53 -19.17 -1.51
N ALA A 116 -11.63 -20.15 -1.59
CA ALA A 116 -10.49 -20.13 -2.50
C ALA A 116 -10.88 -20.05 -4.01
N ASP A 117 -12.09 -20.46 -4.35
CA ASP A 117 -12.63 -20.44 -5.71
C ASP A 117 -13.34 -19.09 -6.05
N ASP A 118 -13.42 -18.15 -5.12
CA ASP A 118 -13.98 -16.83 -5.38
C ASP A 118 -13.04 -16.05 -6.32
N GLU A 119 -13.54 -15.66 -7.50
CA GLU A 119 -12.78 -14.88 -8.50
C GLU A 119 -12.33 -13.50 -7.97
N ALA A 120 -12.95 -13.02 -6.91
CA ALA A 120 -12.70 -11.73 -6.32
C ALA A 120 -11.68 -11.74 -5.16
N LEU A 121 -10.75 -12.71 -5.10
CA LEU A 121 -9.68 -12.72 -4.13
C LEU A 121 -8.49 -11.87 -4.58
N ILE A 122 -7.86 -11.18 -3.61
CA ILE A 122 -6.55 -10.55 -3.85
C ILE A 122 -5.48 -11.61 -3.59
N SER A 123 -5.04 -12.30 -4.65
CA SER A 123 -4.01 -13.32 -4.57
C SER A 123 -2.60 -12.73 -4.50
N LEU A 124 -1.61 -13.51 -4.05
CA LEU A 124 -0.19 -13.12 -4.10
C LEU A 124 0.27 -12.83 -5.54
N SER A 125 -0.23 -13.60 -6.51
CA SER A 125 0.03 -13.35 -7.94
C SER A 125 -0.53 -11.98 -8.38
N ARG A 126 -1.72 -11.60 -7.91
CA ARG A 126 -2.30 -10.29 -8.19
C ARG A 126 -1.48 -9.16 -7.58
N ILE A 127 -0.99 -9.35 -6.36
CA ILE A 127 -0.09 -8.39 -5.69
C ILE A 127 1.21 -8.25 -6.48
N ALA A 128 1.86 -9.35 -6.85
CA ALA A 128 3.10 -9.34 -7.65
C ALA A 128 2.89 -8.62 -9.00
N SER A 129 1.78 -8.90 -9.66
CA SER A 129 1.42 -8.22 -10.90
C SER A 129 1.28 -6.71 -10.70
N ALA A 130 0.52 -6.26 -9.70
CA ALA A 130 0.25 -4.84 -9.48
C ALA A 130 1.48 -4.04 -8.98
N PHE A 131 2.43 -4.68 -8.30
CA PHE A 131 3.64 -4.03 -7.79
C PHE A 131 4.84 -4.10 -8.74
N SER A 132 4.92 -5.10 -9.62
CA SER A 132 6.11 -5.38 -10.42
C SER A 132 5.84 -5.47 -11.92
N GLU A 133 4.98 -6.42 -12.34
CA GLU A 133 4.79 -6.72 -13.76
C GLU A 133 4.13 -5.55 -14.50
N ARG A 134 2.96 -5.14 -14.03
CA ARG A 134 2.19 -4.07 -14.68
C ARG A 134 2.90 -2.72 -14.69
N PRO A 135 3.53 -2.25 -13.60
CA PRO A 135 4.36 -1.05 -13.65
C PRO A 135 5.48 -1.14 -14.70
N ALA A 136 6.18 -2.28 -14.78
CA ALA A 136 7.25 -2.46 -15.76
C ALA A 136 6.73 -2.41 -17.20
N GLU A 137 5.59 -3.06 -17.47
CA GLU A 137 4.94 -3.04 -18.78
C GLU A 137 4.47 -1.64 -19.18
N ILE A 138 3.73 -0.96 -18.30
CA ILE A 138 3.16 0.36 -18.57
C ILE A 138 4.25 1.41 -18.80
N LEU A 139 5.33 1.35 -18.01
CA LEU A 139 6.45 2.28 -18.09
C LEU A 139 7.51 1.86 -19.13
N GLY A 140 7.33 0.69 -19.79
CA GLY A 140 8.28 0.20 -20.78
C GLY A 140 9.66 -0.16 -20.21
N ILE A 141 9.72 -0.58 -18.94
CA ILE A 141 10.97 -0.98 -18.28
C ILE A 141 11.38 -2.36 -18.82
N LYS A 142 12.53 -2.41 -19.50
CA LYS A 142 13.02 -3.63 -20.12
C LYS A 142 13.69 -4.57 -19.11
N ASP A 143 13.54 -5.87 -19.33
CA ASP A 143 14.23 -6.93 -18.61
C ASP A 143 14.00 -6.94 -17.08
N ARG A 144 12.86 -6.39 -16.62
CA ARG A 144 12.43 -6.30 -15.22
C ARG A 144 10.93 -6.56 -15.08
N GLY A 145 10.47 -6.69 -13.85
CA GLY A 145 9.05 -6.87 -13.51
C GLY A 145 8.56 -8.32 -13.57
N HIS A 146 9.21 -9.17 -14.33
CA HIS A 146 8.86 -10.59 -14.47
C HIS A 146 10.00 -11.50 -14.07
N LEU A 147 9.69 -12.58 -13.39
CA LEU A 147 10.62 -13.67 -13.10
C LEU A 147 10.80 -14.52 -14.37
N LYS A 148 11.76 -14.13 -15.21
CA LYS A 148 12.01 -14.74 -16.52
C LYS A 148 13.52 -14.87 -16.78
N VAL A 149 13.92 -15.99 -17.41
CA VAL A 149 15.31 -16.17 -17.85
C VAL A 149 15.72 -15.06 -18.82
N GLY A 150 16.84 -14.42 -18.53
CA GLY A 150 17.36 -13.26 -19.28
C GLY A 150 17.03 -11.91 -18.66
N ASN A 151 16.11 -11.85 -17.72
CA ASN A 151 15.84 -10.63 -16.96
C ASN A 151 16.85 -10.43 -15.83
N TYR A 152 16.93 -9.19 -15.33
CA TYR A 152 17.70 -8.88 -14.11
C TYR A 152 17.09 -9.62 -12.91
N ALA A 153 17.96 -10.11 -12.02
CA ALA A 153 17.55 -10.82 -10.81
C ALA A 153 17.27 -9.84 -9.65
N ASP A 154 16.42 -8.85 -9.88
CA ASP A 154 15.91 -7.98 -8.83
C ASP A 154 14.76 -8.70 -8.13
N LEU A 155 15.09 -9.43 -7.08
CA LEU A 155 14.18 -10.34 -6.40
C LEU A 155 13.84 -9.83 -5.00
N VAL A 156 12.61 -10.02 -4.61
CA VAL A 156 12.13 -9.84 -3.23
C VAL A 156 11.76 -11.21 -2.69
N ILE A 157 12.37 -11.62 -1.59
CA ILE A 157 12.00 -12.81 -0.83
C ILE A 157 11.17 -12.35 0.34
N LEU A 158 9.98 -12.91 0.49
CA LEU A 158 9.09 -12.57 1.59
C LEU A 158 8.42 -13.80 2.20
N ASP A 159 8.16 -13.76 3.49
CA ASP A 159 7.27 -14.69 4.18
C ASP A 159 5.90 -14.02 4.38
N PRO A 160 4.86 -14.39 3.59
CA PRO A 160 3.56 -13.73 3.64
C PRO A 160 2.78 -13.99 4.94
N GLU A 161 3.13 -15.03 5.70
CA GLU A 161 2.45 -15.41 6.94
C GLU A 161 3.10 -14.80 8.18
N GLN A 162 4.36 -14.40 8.09
CA GLN A 162 5.05 -13.83 9.22
C GLN A 162 4.54 -12.42 9.52
N GLU A 163 4.17 -12.20 10.79
CA GLU A 163 3.66 -10.91 11.26
C GLU A 163 4.73 -10.11 12.00
N TYR A 164 4.63 -8.80 11.91
CA TYR A 164 5.45 -7.89 12.70
C TYR A 164 4.66 -6.63 13.10
N SER A 165 4.99 -6.08 14.27
CA SER A 165 4.42 -4.80 14.72
C SER A 165 5.30 -3.63 14.27
N VAL A 166 4.68 -2.62 13.67
CA VAL A 166 5.36 -1.38 13.28
C VAL A 166 5.59 -0.53 14.54
N LYS A 167 6.85 -0.42 14.94
CA LYS A 167 7.25 0.38 16.12
C LYS A 167 7.61 1.80 15.73
N SER A 168 7.34 2.75 16.61
CA SER A 168 7.75 4.14 16.41
C SER A 168 9.27 4.29 16.53
N HIS A 169 9.81 5.31 15.87
CA HIS A 169 11.24 5.65 16.02
C HIS A 169 11.62 5.97 17.49
N ALA A 170 10.70 6.55 18.23
CA ALA A 170 10.91 6.87 19.66
C ALA A 170 11.08 5.61 20.53
N ASP A 171 10.43 4.51 20.18
CA ASP A 171 10.56 3.24 20.91
C ASP A 171 11.90 2.55 20.60
N LEU A 172 12.53 2.89 19.48
CA LEU A 172 13.78 2.32 19.02
C LEU A 172 15.01 2.98 19.64
N VAL A 173 15.01 4.30 19.76
CA VAL A 173 16.16 5.07 20.31
C VAL A 173 16.47 4.68 21.76
N ARG A 174 15.51 4.06 22.45
CA ARG A 174 15.69 3.64 23.86
C ARG A 174 16.34 2.27 24.04
N ASN A 175 16.33 1.36 23.03
CA ASN A 175 16.62 -0.05 23.30
C ASN A 175 17.39 -0.84 22.21
N VAL A 176 17.90 -0.25 21.13
CA VAL A 176 18.54 -1.05 20.04
C VAL A 176 19.89 -0.46 19.60
N PRO A 177 20.96 -1.26 19.52
CA PRO A 177 22.21 -0.86 18.88
C PRO A 177 21.99 -0.53 17.39
N GLU A 178 22.78 0.42 16.86
CA GLU A 178 22.69 1.00 15.49
C GLU A 178 22.71 -0.02 14.32
N GLN A 179 22.82 -1.31 14.56
CA GLN A 179 23.06 -2.34 13.54
C GLN A 179 21.83 -3.21 13.16
N GLU A 180 20.69 -3.05 13.79
CA GLU A 180 19.49 -3.80 13.40
C GLU A 180 18.47 -2.93 12.65
N TYR A 181 18.76 -2.58 11.41
CA TYR A 181 17.75 -2.14 10.45
C TYR A 181 16.90 -3.33 10.01
N SER A 182 15.97 -3.76 10.85
CA SER A 182 14.97 -4.74 10.45
C SER A 182 13.73 -4.04 9.87
N VAL A 183 12.99 -4.73 9.02
CA VAL A 183 11.70 -4.28 8.44
C VAL A 183 10.70 -3.83 9.51
N LYS A 184 10.92 -4.25 10.76
CA LYS A 184 10.12 -3.95 11.96
C LYS A 184 10.27 -2.50 12.45
N ASN A 185 11.28 -1.78 11.98
CA ASN A 185 11.64 -0.46 12.47
C ASN A 185 11.36 0.59 11.40
N VAL A 186 10.78 1.72 11.79
CA VAL A 186 10.56 2.84 10.87
C VAL A 186 11.92 3.42 10.46
N ALA A 187 12.31 3.19 9.19
CA ALA A 187 13.58 3.66 8.64
C ALA A 187 13.49 5.03 7.95
N TYR A 188 12.35 5.70 8.01
CA TYR A 188 12.18 7.02 7.40
C TYR A 188 12.94 8.10 8.16
N LYS A 189 13.61 9.00 7.44
CA LYS A 189 14.27 10.17 8.03
C LYS A 189 13.33 11.08 8.82
N CYS A 190 12.04 11.09 8.49
CA CYS A 190 11.01 11.83 9.24
C CYS A 190 10.63 11.17 10.58
N GLY A 191 11.10 9.96 10.87
CA GLY A 191 11.02 9.29 12.17
C GLY A 191 9.64 8.80 12.58
N TRP A 192 8.67 8.68 11.66
CA TRP A 192 7.32 8.19 11.96
C TRP A 192 6.72 7.45 10.75
N SER A 193 5.66 6.69 11.02
CA SER A 193 4.84 6.02 10.00
C SER A 193 3.36 6.13 10.34
N PRO A 194 2.45 6.26 9.37
CA PRO A 194 1.01 6.19 9.63
C PRO A 194 0.57 4.80 10.13
N TYR A 195 1.40 3.78 9.92
CA TYR A 195 1.15 2.39 10.34
C TYR A 195 1.67 2.08 11.76
N GLU A 196 2.21 3.04 12.52
CA GLU A 196 2.69 2.82 13.88
C GLU A 196 1.61 2.20 14.78
N GLY A 197 2.00 1.17 15.54
CA GLY A 197 1.13 0.42 16.44
C GLY A 197 0.23 -0.59 15.73
N THR A 198 0.36 -0.77 14.41
CA THR A 198 -0.34 -1.84 13.68
C THR A 198 0.53 -3.09 13.55
N THR A 199 -0.12 -4.24 13.38
CA THR A 199 0.54 -5.49 13.00
C THR A 199 0.35 -5.69 11.50
N LEU A 200 1.46 -5.86 10.78
CA LEU A 200 1.49 -6.11 9.34
C LEU A 200 2.05 -7.50 9.07
N ARG A 201 1.62 -8.10 7.96
CA ARG A 201 2.13 -9.36 7.41
C ARG A 201 3.16 -9.11 6.31
N GLY A 202 3.95 -10.13 6.03
CA GLY A 202 4.94 -10.10 4.96
C GLY A 202 6.26 -9.52 5.45
N VAL A 203 7.07 -10.34 6.10
CA VAL A 203 8.46 -9.99 6.40
C VAL A 203 9.28 -10.15 5.14
N ILE A 204 10.04 -9.12 4.80
CA ILE A 204 10.94 -9.08 3.65
C ILE A 204 12.35 -9.36 4.16
N ASP A 205 13.02 -10.36 3.59
CA ASP A 205 14.41 -10.75 3.86
C ASP A 205 15.37 -10.11 2.85
#